data_1a2f2a343aaaa11336d9c31cd0bb5217
#
_entry.id   1a2f2a343aaaa11336d9c31cd0bb5217
#
_cell.length_a   1.000
_cell.length_b   1.000
_cell.length_c   1.000
_cell.angle_alpha   90.00
_cell.angle_beta   90.00
_cell.angle_gamma   90.00
#
_symmetry.space_group_name_H-M   'P 1'
#
loop_
_entity.id
_entity.type
_entity.pdbx_description
1 polymer ?
#
loop_
_entity_poly.entity_id
_entity_poly.type
_entity_poly.pdbx_seq_one_letter_code
_entity_poly.pdbx_strand_id
1 'polypeptide(L)'
;GDRPSWVADAAFPSSAYLAATAAAVTAIGPTLTLAWRRATWWVVATVALARVLTTVEAPLNLVATVSLGVAVASAALMWFGAPSRRPSLASITLALRNGGLLVNDLQASGRRSAHGPTYTATSRGEPVFVKVVGRDERNADLLSRATRALRVKGVDDDRPVSPPLTVQHEALNALMAARAGATVPGVRAVGETDERGAYLALDRVHGTQLAELPPEEIDDHTLDAAFANLASLHRARIAHMWASAEHLLRTPDGGVCLVDMRWAELAATDQQMARDLAEMVASLAAIVGPHRSAMAAARHFPTDALGATLPLVQPLALSSSTRRAYKGRLKDLASVRDAVQELTQVHEYEMAAMQRLSLRKVVAFTAALVLGNMVLGLVANFGDIWHELKAADLSYVPWMIALVVATYVSGAMSLMGAVNVRLPFGRTTEIMFAQSFLNRFIPGNAGGMALRTRYLQRNGVELVVAAASVGLTSAASGVMQVVTATMFFAWAGSNAEQGGSFSVPSGSTVLVGVVLLLAVATAPCLLYTSPSPRDQ
;
A
#
# COMPACT_ATOMS: atom_id res chain seq x y z
N GLY A 1 -5.12 21.63 -44.70
CA GLY A 1 -5.82 20.48 -45.27
C GLY A 1 -6.92 20.08 -44.32
N ASP A 2 -8.17 20.12 -44.83
CA ASP A 2 -9.35 19.80 -44.05
C ASP A 2 -9.25 18.39 -43.49
N ARG A 3 -9.43 18.28 -42.19
CA ARG A 3 -9.52 16.99 -41.53
C ARG A 3 -10.77 16.27 -42.07
N PRO A 4 -10.68 14.98 -42.41
CA PRO A 4 -11.83 14.22 -42.91
C PRO A 4 -12.98 14.33 -41.88
N SER A 5 -14.20 14.53 -42.33
CA SER A 5 -15.39 14.74 -41.48
C SER A 5 -15.63 13.60 -40.47
N TRP A 6 -15.21 12.38 -40.82
CA TRP A 6 -15.28 11.23 -39.91
C TRP A 6 -14.29 11.31 -38.72
N VAL A 7 -13.27 12.18 -38.79
CA VAL A 7 -12.36 12.48 -37.66
C VAL A 7 -12.91 13.58 -36.77
N ALA A 8 -13.72 14.48 -37.33
CA ALA A 8 -14.28 15.59 -36.58
C ALA A 8 -15.52 15.20 -35.75
N ASP A 9 -16.35 14.28 -36.26
CA ASP A 9 -17.60 13.86 -35.61
C ASP A 9 -17.49 12.55 -34.80
N ALA A 10 -16.46 11.78 -34.99
CA ALA A 10 -16.24 10.56 -34.21
C ALA A 10 -15.31 10.86 -33.05
N ALA A 11 -15.86 11.20 -31.90
CA ALA A 11 -15.20 11.01 -30.61
C ALA A 11 -14.92 9.51 -30.35
N PHE A 12 -14.38 8.82 -31.33
CA PHE A 12 -14.04 7.41 -31.25
C PHE A 12 -12.49 7.26 -31.38
N PRO A 13 -11.91 6.50 -30.46
CA PRO A 13 -12.52 5.90 -29.30
C PRO A 13 -12.73 6.97 -28.22
N SER A 14 -13.98 7.14 -27.75
CA SER A 14 -14.29 8.04 -26.64
C SER A 14 -13.64 7.51 -25.34
N SER A 15 -13.40 8.38 -24.38
CA SER A 15 -12.92 7.97 -23.04
C SER A 15 -13.82 6.91 -22.39
N ALA A 16 -15.11 6.90 -22.70
CA ALA A 16 -16.05 5.87 -22.27
C ALA A 16 -15.65 4.43 -22.70
N TYR A 17 -15.07 4.28 -23.89
CA TYR A 17 -14.57 2.98 -24.36
C TYR A 17 -13.42 2.47 -23.52
N LEU A 18 -12.50 3.34 -23.13
CA LEU A 18 -11.37 2.96 -22.30
C LEU A 18 -11.81 2.62 -20.88
N ALA A 19 -12.78 3.37 -20.33
CA ALA A 19 -13.42 3.03 -19.06
C ALA A 19 -14.10 1.68 -19.12
N ALA A 20 -14.88 1.42 -20.17
CA ALA A 20 -15.57 0.15 -20.38
C ALA A 20 -14.60 -1.03 -20.54
N THR A 21 -13.51 -0.86 -21.30
CA THR A 21 -12.48 -1.91 -21.44
C THR A 21 -11.73 -2.17 -20.13
N ALA A 22 -11.38 -1.14 -19.38
CA ALA A 22 -10.77 -1.28 -18.06
C ALA A 22 -11.72 -1.97 -17.07
N ALA A 23 -13.02 -1.61 -17.09
CA ALA A 23 -14.04 -2.27 -16.31
C ALA A 23 -14.22 -3.74 -16.70
N ALA A 24 -14.29 -4.05 -17.98
CA ALA A 24 -14.41 -5.43 -18.48
C ALA A 24 -13.19 -6.27 -18.08
N VAL A 25 -11.96 -5.77 -18.28
CA VAL A 25 -10.72 -6.45 -17.89
C VAL A 25 -10.67 -6.68 -16.38
N THR A 26 -11.14 -5.74 -15.57
CA THR A 26 -11.20 -5.88 -14.12
C THR A 26 -12.25 -6.91 -13.70
N ALA A 27 -13.46 -6.84 -14.27
CA ALA A 27 -14.58 -7.75 -13.96
C ALA A 27 -14.26 -9.20 -14.36
N ILE A 28 -13.65 -9.40 -15.54
CA ILE A 28 -13.26 -10.73 -16.04
C ILE A 28 -11.94 -11.20 -15.41
N GLY A 29 -11.15 -10.28 -14.83
CA GLY A 29 -9.84 -10.56 -14.24
C GLY A 29 -9.76 -11.80 -13.34
N PRO A 30 -10.70 -12.03 -12.42
CA PRO A 30 -10.75 -13.24 -11.59
C PRO A 30 -10.91 -14.54 -12.41
N THR A 31 -11.49 -14.47 -13.62
CA THR A 31 -11.70 -15.64 -14.48
C THR A 31 -10.52 -15.93 -15.42
N LEU A 32 -9.59 -14.99 -15.59
CA LEU A 32 -8.45 -15.14 -16.50
C LEU A 32 -7.23 -15.76 -15.81
N THR A 33 -6.41 -16.48 -16.58
CA THR A 33 -5.08 -16.87 -16.11
C THR A 33 -4.20 -15.62 -15.98
N LEU A 34 -3.13 -15.69 -15.18
CA LEU A 34 -2.23 -14.55 -14.97
C LEU A 34 -1.65 -14.01 -16.29
N ALA A 35 -1.30 -14.91 -17.22
CA ALA A 35 -0.77 -14.53 -18.52
C ALA A 35 -1.80 -13.73 -19.33
N TRP A 36 -3.03 -14.21 -19.41
CA TRP A 36 -4.11 -13.52 -20.12
C TRP A 36 -4.49 -12.20 -19.45
N ARG A 37 -4.53 -12.16 -18.12
CA ARG A 37 -4.80 -10.92 -17.38
C ARG A 37 -3.70 -9.87 -17.61
N ARG A 38 -2.44 -10.28 -17.67
CA ARG A 38 -1.34 -9.37 -18.05
C ARG A 38 -1.49 -8.92 -19.49
N ALA A 39 -1.78 -9.82 -20.40
CA ALA A 39 -1.95 -9.48 -21.81
C ALA A 39 -3.08 -8.46 -22.02
N THR A 40 -4.24 -8.66 -21.38
CA THR A 40 -5.35 -7.70 -21.48
C THR A 40 -5.00 -6.34 -20.90
N TRP A 41 -4.26 -6.28 -19.78
CA TRP A 41 -3.78 -5.01 -19.23
C TRP A 41 -2.73 -4.34 -20.11
N TRP A 42 -1.89 -5.12 -20.78
CA TRP A 42 -0.95 -4.56 -21.77
C TRP A 42 -1.69 -3.96 -22.97
N VAL A 43 -2.77 -4.57 -23.42
CA VAL A 43 -3.63 -3.99 -24.47
C VAL A 43 -4.22 -2.66 -24.02
N VAL A 44 -4.81 -2.60 -22.82
CA VAL A 44 -5.33 -1.35 -22.27
C VAL A 44 -4.24 -0.28 -22.17
N ALA A 45 -3.05 -0.63 -21.68
CA ALA A 45 -1.93 0.29 -21.55
C ALA A 45 -1.43 0.79 -22.91
N THR A 46 -1.39 -0.08 -23.93
CA THR A 46 -0.97 0.28 -25.30
C THR A 46 -1.97 1.24 -25.94
N VAL A 47 -3.27 0.95 -25.82
CA VAL A 47 -4.33 1.85 -26.31
C VAL A 47 -4.26 3.19 -25.60
N ALA A 48 -4.10 3.16 -24.27
CA ALA A 48 -3.95 4.35 -23.46
C ALA A 48 -2.74 5.20 -23.91
N LEU A 49 -1.59 4.58 -24.10
CA LEU A 49 -0.36 5.25 -24.57
C LEU A 49 -0.55 5.82 -25.98
N ALA A 50 -1.15 5.07 -26.89
CA ALA A 50 -1.43 5.53 -28.25
C ALA A 50 -2.29 6.80 -28.25
N ARG A 51 -3.30 6.88 -27.38
CA ARG A 51 -4.17 8.08 -27.26
C ARG A 51 -3.42 9.30 -26.73
N VAL A 52 -2.49 9.11 -25.81
CA VAL A 52 -1.61 10.21 -25.36
C VAL A 52 -0.69 10.68 -26.47
N LEU A 53 -0.06 9.73 -27.19
CA LEU A 53 0.89 10.06 -28.26
C LEU A 53 0.21 10.73 -29.46
N THR A 54 -1.05 10.41 -29.73
CA THR A 54 -1.84 11.05 -30.78
C THR A 54 -2.52 12.35 -30.34
N THR A 55 -2.23 12.83 -29.13
CA THR A 55 -2.79 14.07 -28.54
C THR A 55 -4.32 14.12 -28.49
N VAL A 56 -4.98 12.96 -28.58
CA VAL A 56 -6.46 12.88 -28.55
C VAL A 56 -6.99 13.11 -27.14
N GLU A 57 -6.23 12.72 -26.11
CA GLU A 57 -6.63 12.91 -24.71
C GLU A 57 -5.47 13.33 -23.82
N ALA A 58 -5.81 14.17 -22.83
CA ALA A 58 -4.86 14.55 -21.79
C ALA A 58 -4.53 13.34 -20.90
N PRO A 59 -3.27 13.13 -20.49
CA PRO A 59 -2.86 12.00 -19.64
C PRO A 59 -3.66 11.87 -18.34
N LEU A 60 -4.08 13.00 -17.76
CA LEU A 60 -4.86 13.02 -16.53
C LEU A 60 -6.27 12.45 -16.74
N ASN A 61 -6.93 12.79 -17.84
CA ASN A 61 -8.24 12.25 -18.21
C ASN A 61 -8.18 10.74 -18.42
N LEU A 62 -7.09 10.28 -19.01
CA LEU A 62 -6.86 8.85 -19.24
C LEU A 62 -6.74 8.07 -17.93
N VAL A 63 -5.95 8.58 -16.99
CA VAL A 63 -5.82 7.98 -15.65
C VAL A 63 -7.17 7.98 -14.93
N ALA A 64 -7.90 9.09 -14.97
CA ALA A 64 -9.23 9.18 -14.38
C ALA A 64 -10.22 8.19 -15.00
N THR A 65 -10.20 8.05 -16.31
CA THR A 65 -11.06 7.15 -17.10
C THR A 65 -10.79 5.68 -16.76
N VAL A 66 -9.52 5.26 -16.75
CA VAL A 66 -9.12 3.89 -16.38
C VAL A 66 -9.47 3.62 -14.92
N SER A 67 -9.18 4.56 -14.02
CA SER A 67 -9.49 4.44 -12.59
C SER A 67 -11.00 4.31 -12.35
N LEU A 68 -11.82 5.07 -13.07
CA LEU A 68 -13.27 4.97 -13.00
C LEU A 68 -13.76 3.58 -13.43
N GLY A 69 -13.24 3.06 -14.56
CA GLY A 69 -13.57 1.71 -15.03
C GLY A 69 -13.21 0.63 -14.01
N VAL A 70 -12.00 0.72 -13.44
CA VAL A 70 -11.55 -0.20 -12.39
C VAL A 70 -12.43 -0.09 -11.13
N ALA A 71 -12.76 1.13 -10.70
CA ALA A 71 -13.58 1.37 -9.52
C ALA A 71 -15.00 0.79 -9.68
N VAL A 72 -15.65 1.05 -10.81
CA VAL A 72 -17.00 0.51 -11.12
C VAL A 72 -17.00 -1.01 -11.14
N ALA A 73 -16.04 -1.64 -11.82
CA ALA A 73 -15.93 -3.09 -11.87
C ALA A 73 -15.60 -3.70 -10.50
N SER A 74 -14.74 -3.05 -9.72
CA SER A 74 -14.42 -3.48 -8.35
C SER A 74 -15.63 -3.39 -7.43
N ALA A 75 -16.41 -2.32 -7.54
CA ALA A 75 -17.67 -2.17 -6.81
C ALA A 75 -18.68 -3.25 -7.21
N ALA A 76 -18.81 -3.56 -8.51
CA ALA A 76 -19.65 -4.65 -9.00
C ALA A 76 -19.19 -6.01 -8.45
N LEU A 77 -17.89 -6.30 -8.47
CA LEU A 77 -17.34 -7.54 -7.89
C LEU A 77 -17.54 -7.64 -6.37
N MET A 78 -17.52 -6.52 -5.66
CA MET A 78 -17.85 -6.49 -4.23
C MET A 78 -19.34 -6.72 -3.97
N TRP A 79 -20.22 -6.18 -4.83
CA TRP A 79 -21.67 -6.29 -4.68
C TRP A 79 -22.20 -7.68 -5.08
N PHE A 80 -21.78 -8.17 -6.24
CA PHE A 80 -22.25 -9.45 -6.81
C PHE A 80 -21.37 -10.64 -6.45
N GLY A 81 -20.21 -10.40 -5.81
CA GLY A 81 -19.20 -11.42 -5.51
C GLY A 81 -18.30 -11.74 -6.73
N ALA A 82 -17.06 -12.08 -6.45
CA ALA A 82 -16.15 -12.62 -7.45
C ALA A 82 -16.36 -14.15 -7.55
N PRO A 83 -16.35 -14.75 -8.76
CA PRO A 83 -16.44 -16.20 -8.90
C PRO A 83 -15.28 -16.86 -8.15
N SER A 84 -15.62 -17.61 -7.10
CA SER A 84 -14.64 -18.35 -6.30
C SER A 84 -14.10 -19.53 -7.10
N ARG A 85 -12.79 -19.60 -7.23
CA ARG A 85 -12.07 -20.75 -7.81
C ARG A 85 -11.44 -21.62 -6.73
N ARG A 86 -11.98 -21.55 -5.51
CA ARG A 86 -11.54 -22.42 -4.43
C ARG A 86 -11.98 -23.84 -4.71
N PRO A 87 -11.07 -24.82 -4.57
CA PRO A 87 -11.44 -26.21 -4.69
C PRO A 87 -12.59 -26.55 -3.75
N SER A 88 -13.54 -27.33 -4.23
CA SER A 88 -14.65 -27.83 -3.42
C SER A 88 -14.13 -28.84 -2.38
N LEU A 89 -14.85 -29.00 -1.26
CA LEU A 89 -14.49 -30.01 -0.26
C LEU A 89 -14.39 -31.41 -0.88
N ALA A 90 -15.26 -31.74 -1.83
CA ALA A 90 -15.26 -33.02 -2.55
C ALA A 90 -13.98 -33.16 -3.40
N SER A 91 -13.58 -32.09 -4.13
CA SER A 91 -12.34 -32.09 -4.92
C SER A 91 -11.11 -32.25 -4.04
N ILE A 92 -11.05 -31.57 -2.88
CA ILE A 92 -9.95 -31.70 -1.92
C ILE A 92 -9.90 -33.12 -1.34
N THR A 93 -11.04 -33.70 -0.95
CA THR A 93 -11.12 -35.06 -0.41
C THR A 93 -10.66 -36.08 -1.44
N LEU A 94 -11.07 -35.94 -2.71
CA LEU A 94 -10.63 -36.80 -3.80
C LEU A 94 -9.12 -36.68 -4.04
N ALA A 95 -8.61 -35.46 -4.05
CA ALA A 95 -7.18 -35.21 -4.23
C ALA A 95 -6.33 -35.83 -3.10
N LEU A 96 -6.76 -35.69 -1.84
CA LEU A 96 -6.11 -36.33 -0.69
C LEU A 96 -6.13 -37.86 -0.82
N ARG A 97 -7.26 -38.43 -1.23
CA ARG A 97 -7.41 -39.87 -1.46
C ARG A 97 -6.48 -40.38 -2.56
N ASN A 98 -6.40 -39.66 -3.68
CA ASN A 98 -5.50 -39.98 -4.79
C ASN A 98 -4.02 -39.89 -4.36
N GLY A 99 -3.69 -38.99 -3.43
CA GLY A 99 -2.38 -38.88 -2.81
C GLY A 99 -2.12 -39.91 -1.70
N GLY A 100 -2.99 -40.90 -1.52
CA GLY A 100 -2.83 -42.00 -0.55
C GLY A 100 -3.28 -41.64 0.87
N LEU A 101 -3.86 -40.46 1.11
CA LEU A 101 -4.35 -40.05 2.43
C LEU A 101 -5.86 -40.16 2.52
N LEU A 102 -6.35 -41.21 3.14
CA LEU A 102 -7.78 -41.40 3.42
C LEU A 102 -8.19 -40.51 4.58
N VAL A 103 -8.98 -39.49 4.30
CA VAL A 103 -9.46 -38.56 5.31
C VAL A 103 -10.96 -38.68 5.52
N ASN A 104 -11.37 -38.53 6.78
CA ASN A 104 -12.75 -38.40 7.20
C ASN A 104 -12.96 -36.99 7.80
N ASP A 105 -14.20 -36.52 7.79
CA ASP A 105 -14.62 -35.28 8.45
C ASP A 105 -13.81 -34.05 8.05
N LEU A 106 -13.57 -33.88 6.74
CA LEU A 106 -12.90 -32.70 6.22
C LEU A 106 -13.76 -31.45 6.44
N GLN A 107 -13.32 -30.57 7.32
CA GLN A 107 -14.02 -29.35 7.71
C GLN A 107 -13.10 -28.14 7.60
N ALA A 108 -13.69 -26.96 7.28
CA ALA A 108 -12.93 -25.72 7.31
C ALA A 108 -12.45 -25.43 8.75
N SER A 109 -11.19 -25.10 8.90
CA SER A 109 -10.53 -24.91 10.22
C SER A 109 -11.03 -23.68 11.00
N GLY A 110 -11.98 -22.87 10.48
CA GLY A 110 -12.44 -21.65 11.15
C GLY A 110 -11.37 -20.57 11.37
N ARG A 111 -10.08 -20.95 11.45
CA ARG A 111 -8.96 -20.01 11.49
C ARG A 111 -8.70 -19.49 10.08
N ARG A 112 -8.80 -18.18 9.89
CA ARG A 112 -8.39 -17.54 8.63
C ARG A 112 -6.87 -17.50 8.59
N SER A 113 -6.26 -18.36 7.80
CA SER A 113 -4.88 -18.15 7.38
C SER A 113 -4.83 -16.98 6.40
N ALA A 114 -3.84 -16.10 6.56
CA ALA A 114 -3.60 -15.01 5.62
C ALA A 114 -3.27 -15.51 4.19
N HIS A 115 -3.04 -16.82 4.03
CA HIS A 115 -2.47 -17.44 2.83
C HIS A 115 -3.32 -18.55 2.23
N GLY A 116 -4.60 -18.59 2.51
CA GLY A 116 -5.54 -19.51 1.92
C GLY A 116 -6.41 -20.27 2.93
N PRO A 117 -7.40 -21.01 2.44
CA PRO A 117 -8.29 -21.80 3.28
C PRO A 117 -7.52 -22.97 3.91
N THR A 118 -7.76 -23.19 5.17
CA THR A 118 -7.22 -24.31 5.94
C THR A 118 -8.34 -25.20 6.40
N TYR A 119 -8.06 -26.50 6.43
CA TYR A 119 -9.02 -27.52 6.79
C TYR A 119 -8.43 -28.43 7.87
N THR A 120 -9.32 -29.04 8.62
CA THR A 120 -8.98 -30.11 9.57
C THR A 120 -9.72 -31.37 9.16
N ALA A 121 -9.06 -32.51 9.30
CA ALA A 121 -9.61 -33.82 8.99
C ALA A 121 -9.02 -34.86 9.95
N THR A 122 -9.54 -36.07 9.90
CA THR A 122 -9.00 -37.21 10.61
C THR A 122 -8.58 -38.27 9.60
N SER A 123 -7.37 -38.82 9.72
CA SER A 123 -6.89 -39.91 8.89
C SER A 123 -6.39 -41.06 9.80
N ARG A 124 -7.01 -42.23 9.69
CA ARG A 124 -6.71 -43.39 10.54
C ARG A 124 -6.75 -43.13 12.05
N GLY A 125 -7.64 -42.23 12.48
CA GLY A 125 -7.76 -41.78 13.87
C GLY A 125 -6.81 -40.66 14.29
N GLU A 126 -5.84 -40.30 13.46
CA GLU A 126 -4.90 -39.20 13.70
C GLU A 126 -5.41 -37.88 13.13
N PRO A 127 -5.34 -36.77 13.87
CA PRO A 127 -5.78 -35.46 13.39
C PRO A 127 -4.80 -34.89 12.35
N VAL A 128 -5.34 -34.42 11.24
CA VAL A 128 -4.60 -33.87 10.10
C VAL A 128 -5.01 -32.43 9.85
N PHE A 129 -4.04 -31.56 9.55
CA PHE A 129 -4.24 -30.21 9.13
C PHE A 129 -3.91 -30.07 7.64
N VAL A 130 -4.85 -29.54 6.85
CA VAL A 130 -4.69 -29.45 5.41
C VAL A 130 -4.71 -27.98 4.99
N LYS A 131 -3.61 -27.54 4.38
CA LYS A 131 -3.52 -26.23 3.69
C LYS A 131 -3.85 -26.46 2.22
N VAL A 132 -4.66 -25.56 1.65
CA VAL A 132 -4.97 -25.57 0.22
C VAL A 132 -4.56 -24.24 -0.38
N VAL A 133 -3.76 -24.28 -1.42
CA VAL A 133 -3.29 -23.11 -2.16
C VAL A 133 -3.99 -23.09 -3.51
N GLY A 134 -4.85 -22.13 -3.71
CA GLY A 134 -5.57 -21.92 -4.97
C GLY A 134 -4.88 -20.87 -5.85
N ARG A 135 -5.52 -20.59 -6.99
CA ARG A 135 -5.05 -19.56 -7.92
C ARG A 135 -5.27 -18.14 -7.39
N ASP A 136 -6.28 -17.95 -6.57
CA ASP A 136 -6.65 -16.63 -6.03
C ASP A 136 -5.64 -16.18 -5.00
N GLU A 137 -5.16 -17.07 -4.14
CA GLU A 137 -4.14 -16.80 -3.14
C GLU A 137 -2.80 -16.42 -3.79
N ARG A 138 -2.44 -17.06 -4.91
CA ARG A 138 -1.26 -16.72 -5.69
C ARG A 138 -1.26 -15.26 -6.18
N ASN A 139 -2.41 -14.76 -6.61
CA ASN A 139 -2.51 -13.40 -7.14
C ASN A 139 -2.37 -12.33 -6.06
N ALA A 140 -2.93 -12.58 -4.87
CA ALA A 140 -2.78 -11.69 -3.72
C ALA A 140 -1.30 -11.64 -3.26
N ASP A 141 -0.62 -12.77 -3.27
CA ASP A 141 0.79 -12.89 -2.89
C ASP A 141 1.73 -12.14 -3.86
N LEU A 142 1.49 -12.21 -5.17
CA LEU A 142 2.28 -11.48 -6.18
C LEU A 142 2.24 -9.97 -5.99
N LEU A 143 1.07 -9.41 -5.67
CA LEU A 143 0.94 -7.96 -5.44
C LEU A 143 1.68 -7.54 -4.17
N SER A 144 1.58 -8.35 -3.10
CA SER A 144 2.29 -8.10 -1.85
C SER A 144 3.82 -8.18 -2.02
N ARG A 145 4.31 -9.12 -2.85
CA ARG A 145 5.71 -9.25 -3.23
C ARG A 145 6.20 -8.05 -4.04
N ALA A 146 5.47 -7.66 -5.08
CA ALA A 146 5.83 -6.51 -5.90
C ALA A 146 5.94 -5.23 -5.06
N THR A 147 4.97 -4.98 -4.16
CA THR A 147 5.01 -3.81 -3.28
C THR A 147 6.14 -3.89 -2.25
N ARG A 148 6.49 -5.08 -1.78
CA ARG A 148 7.61 -5.29 -0.85
C ARG A 148 8.95 -5.13 -1.56
N ALA A 149 9.13 -5.75 -2.75
CA ALA A 149 10.35 -5.63 -3.56
C ALA A 149 10.64 -4.18 -3.96
N LEU A 150 9.59 -3.38 -4.21
CA LEU A 150 9.75 -1.95 -4.49
C LEU A 150 10.17 -1.13 -3.26
N ARG A 151 9.79 -1.55 -2.06
CA ARG A 151 10.00 -0.76 -0.83
C ARG A 151 11.22 -1.18 -0.02
N VAL A 152 11.58 -2.47 -0.02
CA VAL A 152 12.57 -3.03 0.89
C VAL A 152 13.75 -3.60 0.13
N LYS A 153 14.99 -3.24 0.53
CA LYS A 153 16.25 -3.79 0.04
C LYS A 153 16.51 -5.17 0.65
N GLY A 154 17.11 -6.10 -0.10
CA GLY A 154 17.55 -7.41 0.44
C GLY A 154 16.43 -8.44 0.59
N VAL A 155 15.29 -8.24 -0.06
CA VAL A 155 14.23 -9.25 -0.19
C VAL A 155 14.18 -9.65 -1.66
N ASP A 156 15.14 -10.48 -2.08
CA ASP A 156 15.01 -11.18 -3.35
C ASP A 156 14.08 -12.37 -3.11
N ASP A 157 12.91 -12.31 -3.71
CA ASP A 157 11.82 -13.25 -3.52
C ASP A 157 11.73 -14.17 -4.74
N ASP A 158 12.74 -15.05 -4.90
CA ASP A 158 12.84 -16.04 -5.98
C ASP A 158 11.91 -17.25 -5.79
N ARG A 159 10.96 -17.16 -4.90
CA ARG A 159 10.08 -18.27 -4.52
C ARG A 159 9.16 -18.72 -5.64
N PRO A 160 8.79 -20.02 -5.63
CA PRO A 160 7.90 -20.58 -6.62
C PRO A 160 6.57 -19.81 -6.73
N VAL A 161 6.14 -19.55 -7.96
CA VAL A 161 4.92 -18.81 -8.25
C VAL A 161 3.72 -19.74 -8.47
N SER A 162 3.93 -21.03 -8.73
CA SER A 162 2.83 -21.98 -8.96
C SER A 162 2.37 -22.63 -7.65
N PRO A 163 1.06 -22.89 -7.46
CA PRO A 163 0.55 -23.54 -6.26
C PRO A 163 1.25 -24.88 -5.94
N PRO A 164 1.46 -25.82 -6.91
CA PRO A 164 2.17 -27.07 -6.65
C PRO A 164 3.59 -26.85 -6.11
N LEU A 165 4.38 -25.98 -6.76
CA LEU A 165 5.73 -25.70 -6.32
C LEU A 165 5.78 -25.03 -4.94
N THR A 166 4.77 -24.21 -4.61
CA THR A 166 4.69 -23.54 -3.29
C THR A 166 4.49 -24.57 -2.17
N VAL A 167 3.57 -25.52 -2.35
CA VAL A 167 3.34 -26.55 -1.32
C VAL A 167 4.47 -27.59 -1.26
N GLN A 168 5.10 -27.91 -2.40
CA GLN A 168 6.29 -28.77 -2.44
C GLN A 168 7.48 -28.12 -1.73
N HIS A 169 7.70 -26.82 -1.93
CA HIS A 169 8.73 -26.05 -1.23
C HIS A 169 8.48 -26.03 0.29
N GLU A 170 7.24 -25.77 0.73
CA GLU A 170 6.89 -25.81 2.15
C GLU A 170 7.08 -27.20 2.74
N ALA A 171 6.68 -28.26 2.01
CA ALA A 171 6.87 -29.63 2.45
C ALA A 171 8.35 -29.98 2.58
N LEU A 172 9.18 -29.63 1.60
CA LEU A 172 10.63 -29.85 1.64
C LEU A 172 11.25 -29.13 2.84
N ASN A 173 10.90 -27.86 3.05
CA ASN A 173 11.40 -27.07 4.18
C ASN A 173 11.01 -27.70 5.52
N ALA A 174 9.76 -28.17 5.68
CA ALA A 174 9.32 -28.84 6.90
C ALA A 174 10.09 -30.17 7.15
N LEU A 175 10.31 -30.98 6.10
CA LEU A 175 11.09 -32.21 6.20
C LEU A 175 12.56 -31.93 6.57
N MET A 176 13.17 -30.91 5.96
CA MET A 176 14.54 -30.51 6.27
C MET A 176 14.67 -29.95 7.69
N ALA A 177 13.69 -29.18 8.13
CA ALA A 177 13.60 -28.64 9.49
C ALA A 177 13.49 -29.78 10.53
N ALA A 178 12.60 -30.73 10.29
CA ALA A 178 12.48 -31.91 11.15
C ALA A 178 13.78 -32.71 11.21
N ARG A 179 14.47 -32.91 10.07
CA ARG A 179 15.77 -33.57 10.00
C ARG A 179 16.86 -32.81 10.76
N ALA A 180 16.78 -31.50 10.81
CA ALA A 180 17.68 -30.63 11.59
C ALA A 180 17.41 -30.70 13.10
N GLY A 181 16.41 -31.44 13.54
CA GLY A 181 16.02 -31.59 14.95
C GLY A 181 15.09 -30.46 15.44
N ALA A 182 14.52 -29.67 14.53
CA ALA A 182 13.52 -28.68 14.89
C ALA A 182 12.14 -29.33 15.08
N THR A 183 11.40 -28.87 16.09
CA THR A 183 10.02 -29.31 16.34
C THR A 183 9.10 -28.57 15.39
N VAL A 184 8.68 -29.24 14.32
CA VAL A 184 7.78 -28.74 13.27
C VAL A 184 6.70 -29.79 12.98
N PRO A 185 5.53 -29.40 12.39
CA PRO A 185 4.51 -30.38 12.01
C PRO A 185 5.03 -31.39 10.97
N GLY A 186 4.77 -32.67 11.18
CA GLY A 186 5.14 -33.72 10.23
C GLY A 186 4.35 -33.60 8.92
N VAL A 187 5.02 -33.83 7.79
CA VAL A 187 4.40 -33.84 6.46
C VAL A 187 3.75 -35.21 6.21
N ARG A 188 2.43 -35.22 5.94
CA ARG A 188 1.67 -36.44 5.68
C ARG A 188 1.47 -36.70 4.18
N ALA A 189 1.12 -35.64 3.42
CA ALA A 189 0.94 -35.74 1.98
C ALA A 189 1.04 -34.36 1.33
N VAL A 190 1.45 -34.34 0.07
CA VAL A 190 1.47 -33.16 -0.79
C VAL A 190 0.98 -33.56 -2.17
N GLY A 191 0.17 -32.72 -2.81
CA GLY A 191 -0.36 -33.02 -4.13
C GLY A 191 -1.13 -31.88 -4.74
N GLU A 192 -1.69 -32.16 -5.91
CA GLU A 192 -2.47 -31.20 -6.70
C GLU A 192 -3.97 -31.51 -6.60
N THR A 193 -4.79 -30.50 -6.77
CA THR A 193 -6.24 -30.63 -6.91
C THR A 193 -6.64 -30.46 -8.38
N ASP A 194 -7.78 -31.04 -8.80
CA ASP A 194 -8.27 -31.00 -10.19
C ASP A 194 -8.43 -29.58 -10.74
N GLU A 195 -8.64 -28.59 -9.87
CA GLU A 195 -8.82 -27.17 -10.23
C GLU A 195 -7.48 -26.40 -10.33
N ARG A 196 -6.37 -27.12 -10.55
CA ARG A 196 -4.98 -26.58 -10.58
C ARG A 196 -4.58 -25.83 -9.31
N GLY A 197 -5.17 -26.16 -8.18
CA GLY A 197 -4.69 -25.85 -6.86
C GLY A 197 -3.73 -26.92 -6.37
N ALA A 198 -3.21 -26.73 -5.17
CA ALA A 198 -2.37 -27.73 -4.52
C ALA A 198 -2.70 -27.79 -3.03
N TYR A 199 -2.43 -28.95 -2.42
CA TYR A 199 -2.63 -29.14 -0.99
C TYR A 199 -1.35 -29.62 -0.32
N LEU A 200 -1.23 -29.28 0.96
CA LEU A 200 -0.23 -29.78 1.89
C LEU A 200 -0.96 -30.28 3.14
N ALA A 201 -0.86 -31.57 3.41
CA ALA A 201 -1.39 -32.20 4.62
C ALA A 201 -0.27 -32.39 5.62
N LEU A 202 -0.48 -31.89 6.82
CA LEU A 202 0.47 -31.89 7.95
C LEU A 202 -0.17 -32.57 9.17
N ASP A 203 0.65 -33.02 10.10
CA ASP A 203 0.16 -33.36 11.43
C ASP A 203 -0.49 -32.15 12.07
N ARG A 204 -1.67 -32.35 12.65
CA ARG A 204 -2.32 -31.28 13.38
C ARG A 204 -1.69 -31.15 14.76
N VAL A 205 -0.93 -30.09 14.96
CA VAL A 205 -0.37 -29.75 16.27
C VAL A 205 -1.47 -29.12 17.14
N HIS A 206 -1.71 -29.71 18.30
CA HIS A 206 -2.56 -29.14 19.34
C HIS A 206 -1.71 -28.17 20.16
N GLY A 207 -2.14 -26.91 20.22
CA GLY A 207 -1.41 -25.89 20.97
C GLY A 207 -2.01 -24.51 20.79
N THR A 208 -1.55 -23.59 21.61
CA THR A 208 -1.93 -22.17 21.57
C THR A 208 -0.76 -21.35 21.05
N GLN A 209 -1.03 -20.39 20.17
CA GLN A 209 0.02 -19.49 19.68
C GLN A 209 0.58 -18.65 20.82
N LEU A 210 1.90 -18.46 20.89
CA LEU A 210 2.51 -17.63 21.92
C LEU A 210 2.00 -16.18 21.87
N ALA A 211 1.61 -15.71 20.69
CA ALA A 211 1.01 -14.39 20.52
C ALA A 211 -0.38 -14.25 21.18
N GLU A 212 -1.07 -15.35 21.45
CA GLU A 212 -2.40 -15.39 22.08
C GLU A 212 -2.35 -15.63 23.60
N LEU A 213 -1.16 -16.02 24.11
CA LEU A 213 -0.97 -16.29 25.53
C LEU A 213 -0.68 -15.00 26.32
N PRO A 214 -1.20 -14.89 27.56
CA PRO A 214 -0.81 -13.82 28.45
C PRO A 214 0.65 -13.98 28.88
N PRO A 215 1.36 -12.87 29.18
CA PRO A 215 2.79 -12.91 29.52
C PRO A 215 3.14 -13.85 30.68
N GLU A 216 2.23 -14.01 31.63
CA GLU A 216 2.39 -14.84 32.86
C GLU A 216 2.41 -16.34 32.55
N GLU A 217 1.80 -16.74 31.44
CA GLU A 217 1.76 -18.14 31.01
C GLU A 217 2.99 -18.54 30.18
N ILE A 218 3.79 -17.57 29.73
CA ILE A 218 5.03 -17.84 28.99
C ILE A 218 6.19 -17.86 29.98
N ASP A 219 6.52 -19.05 30.46
CA ASP A 219 7.66 -19.27 31.34
C ASP A 219 9.02 -19.29 30.59
N ASP A 220 10.10 -19.36 31.34
CA ASP A 220 11.44 -19.37 30.74
C ASP A 220 11.73 -20.69 29.99
N HIS A 221 11.09 -21.79 30.39
CA HIS A 221 11.19 -23.06 29.65
C HIS A 221 10.55 -22.95 28.25
N THR A 222 9.40 -22.29 28.13
CA THR A 222 8.75 -22.02 26.85
C THR A 222 9.61 -21.13 25.97
N LEU A 223 10.24 -20.09 26.53
CA LEU A 223 11.16 -19.22 25.79
C LEU A 223 12.40 -19.99 25.32
N ASP A 224 12.99 -20.80 26.19
CA ASP A 224 14.12 -21.63 25.85
C ASP A 224 13.80 -22.64 24.74
N ALA A 225 12.64 -23.31 24.82
CA ALA A 225 12.19 -24.22 23.78
C ALA A 225 11.99 -23.51 22.43
N ALA A 226 11.47 -22.27 22.43
CA ALA A 226 11.31 -21.49 21.22
C ALA A 226 12.66 -21.13 20.57
N PHE A 227 13.63 -20.62 21.34
CA PHE A 227 14.94 -20.26 20.83
C PHE A 227 15.79 -21.48 20.48
N ALA A 228 15.70 -22.58 21.23
CA ALA A 228 16.36 -23.85 20.90
C ALA A 228 15.89 -24.43 19.57
N ASN A 229 14.58 -24.30 19.30
CA ASN A 229 13.97 -24.70 18.03
C ASN A 229 14.54 -23.90 16.86
N LEU A 230 14.58 -22.56 16.98
CA LEU A 230 15.20 -21.69 15.98
C LEU A 230 16.70 -21.97 15.81
N ALA A 231 17.42 -22.19 16.91
CA ALA A 231 18.85 -22.52 16.88
C ALA A 231 19.12 -23.84 16.14
N SER A 232 18.20 -24.81 16.22
CA SER A 232 18.30 -26.08 15.48
C SER A 232 18.21 -25.85 13.98
N LEU A 233 17.32 -24.95 13.53
CA LEU A 233 17.23 -24.54 12.12
C LEU A 233 18.51 -23.84 11.66
N HIS A 234 18.99 -22.86 12.42
CA HIS A 234 20.16 -22.05 12.04
C HIS A 234 21.45 -22.90 11.96
N ARG A 235 21.61 -23.91 12.83
CA ARG A 235 22.73 -24.86 12.72
C ARG A 235 22.73 -25.63 11.40
N ALA A 236 21.56 -25.89 10.84
CA ALA A 236 21.40 -26.53 9.54
C ALA A 236 21.33 -25.51 8.37
N ARG A 237 21.64 -24.24 8.61
CA ARG A 237 21.55 -23.17 7.62
C ARG A 237 20.14 -23.03 7.02
N ILE A 238 19.14 -23.18 7.86
CA ILE A 238 17.73 -22.96 7.51
C ILE A 238 17.25 -21.72 8.25
N ALA A 239 16.74 -20.71 7.53
CA ALA A 239 16.05 -19.57 8.11
C ALA A 239 14.54 -19.73 7.92
N HIS A 240 13.77 -19.51 8.95
CA HIS A 240 12.31 -19.57 8.88
C HIS A 240 11.72 -18.38 8.13
N MET A 241 12.42 -17.25 8.14
CA MET A 241 12.09 -15.95 7.52
C MET A 241 10.87 -15.24 8.11
N TRP A 242 10.15 -15.91 9.02
CA TRP A 242 8.97 -15.35 9.72
C TRP A 242 8.80 -15.93 11.13
N ALA A 243 9.90 -16.02 11.87
CA ALA A 243 9.94 -16.62 13.21
C ALA A 243 9.32 -15.67 14.26
N SER A 244 8.01 -15.39 14.16
CA SER A 244 7.27 -14.56 15.11
C SER A 244 6.44 -15.38 16.08
N ALA A 245 5.99 -14.80 17.19
CA ALA A 245 5.15 -15.45 18.19
C ALA A 245 3.83 -16.03 17.63
N GLU A 246 3.33 -15.52 16.48
CA GLU A 246 2.18 -16.09 15.78
C GLU A 246 2.47 -17.47 15.17
N HIS A 247 3.74 -17.80 14.89
CA HIS A 247 4.18 -19.08 14.30
C HIS A 247 4.77 -20.04 15.32
N LEU A 248 4.74 -19.72 16.60
CA LEU A 248 5.16 -20.55 17.70
C LEU A 248 3.94 -21.08 18.46
N LEU A 249 3.72 -22.38 18.43
CA LEU A 249 2.63 -23.04 19.16
C LEU A 249 3.20 -23.69 20.43
N ARG A 250 2.71 -23.27 21.60
CA ARG A 250 2.96 -23.99 22.86
C ARG A 250 2.09 -25.24 22.89
N THR A 251 2.70 -26.38 22.96
CA THR A 251 2.04 -27.69 23.03
C THR A 251 1.63 -28.03 24.48
N PRO A 252 0.66 -28.92 24.69
CA PRO A 252 0.19 -29.28 26.05
C PRO A 252 1.27 -29.90 26.96
N ASP A 253 2.31 -30.48 26.37
CA ASP A 253 3.47 -31.01 27.08
C ASP A 253 4.52 -29.94 27.45
N GLY A 254 4.23 -28.68 27.16
CA GLY A 254 5.11 -27.54 27.44
C GLY A 254 6.17 -27.27 26.39
N GLY A 255 6.24 -28.08 25.34
CA GLY A 255 7.13 -27.85 24.19
C GLY A 255 6.65 -26.68 23.30
N VAL A 256 7.49 -26.30 22.35
CA VAL A 256 7.16 -25.29 21.34
C VAL A 256 7.34 -25.87 19.94
N CYS A 257 6.30 -25.83 19.14
CA CYS A 257 6.31 -26.22 17.74
C CYS A 257 6.31 -24.99 16.83
N LEU A 258 7.26 -24.95 15.90
CA LEU A 258 7.38 -23.89 14.89
C LEU A 258 6.57 -24.29 13.67
N VAL A 259 5.64 -23.45 13.26
CA VAL A 259 4.69 -23.72 12.15
C VAL A 259 4.87 -22.77 10.99
N ASP A 260 4.36 -23.16 9.82
CA ASP A 260 4.34 -22.37 8.58
C ASP A 260 5.72 -22.19 7.92
N MET A 261 6.32 -23.30 7.51
CA MET A 261 7.63 -23.36 6.84
C MET A 261 7.60 -22.85 5.37
N ARG A 262 6.50 -22.22 4.94
CA ARG A 262 6.33 -21.68 3.58
C ARG A 262 7.42 -20.67 3.20
N TRP A 263 7.84 -19.88 4.17
CA TRP A 263 8.78 -18.78 3.96
C TRP A 263 10.21 -19.18 4.24
N ALA A 264 10.43 -20.39 4.70
CA ALA A 264 11.76 -20.85 5.07
C ALA A 264 12.68 -20.94 3.84
N GLU A 265 13.95 -20.62 4.07
CA GLU A 265 15.01 -20.66 3.08
C GLU A 265 16.07 -21.69 3.51
N LEU A 266 16.40 -22.60 2.60
CA LEU A 266 17.51 -23.53 2.75
C LEU A 266 18.82 -22.85 2.33
N ALA A 267 19.96 -23.31 2.87
CA ALA A 267 21.26 -22.67 2.65
C ALA A 267 21.24 -21.14 3.00
N ALA A 268 20.55 -20.79 4.07
CA ALA A 268 20.36 -19.42 4.50
C ALA A 268 21.68 -18.68 4.72
N THR A 269 21.71 -17.41 4.32
CA THR A 269 22.83 -16.50 4.59
C THR A 269 22.81 -16.05 6.04
N ASP A 270 23.96 -15.57 6.54
CA ASP A 270 24.05 -15.04 7.91
C ASP A 270 23.11 -13.87 8.13
N GLN A 271 22.88 -13.04 7.10
CA GLN A 271 21.93 -11.95 7.15
C GLN A 271 20.48 -12.41 7.28
N GLN A 272 20.10 -13.51 6.59
CA GLN A 272 18.76 -14.10 6.71
C GLN A 272 18.55 -14.70 8.09
N MET A 273 19.55 -15.39 8.64
CA MET A 273 19.51 -15.94 9.99
C MET A 273 19.46 -14.83 11.06
N ALA A 274 20.27 -13.78 10.91
CA ALA A 274 20.24 -12.63 11.82
C ALA A 274 18.86 -11.93 11.81
N ARG A 275 18.23 -11.84 10.64
CA ARG A 275 16.88 -11.28 10.50
C ARG A 275 15.83 -12.15 11.19
N ASP A 276 15.96 -13.46 11.07
CA ASP A 276 15.07 -14.42 11.70
C ASP A 276 15.15 -14.34 13.22
N LEU A 277 16.37 -14.28 13.75
CA LEU A 277 16.60 -14.08 15.17
C LEU A 277 16.11 -12.72 15.67
N ALA A 278 16.32 -11.64 14.91
CA ALA A 278 15.81 -10.31 15.23
C ALA A 278 14.27 -10.27 15.30
N GLU A 279 13.61 -10.97 14.37
CA GLU A 279 12.15 -11.11 14.35
C GLU A 279 11.65 -11.84 15.60
N MET A 280 12.26 -12.97 15.97
CA MET A 280 11.85 -13.74 17.14
C MET A 280 12.09 -12.96 18.44
N VAL A 281 13.27 -12.36 18.60
CA VAL A 281 13.60 -11.54 19.78
C VAL A 281 12.60 -10.38 19.92
N ALA A 282 12.36 -9.63 18.85
CA ALA A 282 11.44 -8.51 18.90
C ALA A 282 9.98 -8.95 19.12
N SER A 283 9.56 -10.04 18.50
CA SER A 283 8.20 -10.55 18.61
C SER A 283 7.89 -11.05 20.03
N LEU A 284 8.79 -11.81 20.64
CA LEU A 284 8.63 -12.29 22.01
C LEU A 284 8.81 -11.15 23.02
N ALA A 285 9.72 -10.20 22.77
CA ALA A 285 9.90 -9.02 23.61
C ALA A 285 8.64 -8.17 23.72
N ALA A 286 7.80 -8.13 22.69
CA ALA A 286 6.52 -7.43 22.71
C ALA A 286 5.52 -8.02 23.74
N ILE A 287 5.72 -9.28 24.14
CA ILE A 287 4.86 -10.04 25.08
C ILE A 287 5.51 -10.10 26.46
N VAL A 288 6.72 -10.67 26.55
CA VAL A 288 7.37 -10.97 27.85
C VAL A 288 8.35 -9.89 28.32
N GLY A 289 8.55 -8.86 27.53
CA GLY A 289 9.51 -7.77 27.79
C GLY A 289 10.89 -7.99 27.15
N PRO A 290 11.62 -6.88 26.88
CA PRO A 290 12.86 -6.88 26.13
C PRO A 290 13.96 -7.74 26.77
N HIS A 291 14.17 -7.59 28.07
CA HIS A 291 15.26 -8.24 28.79
C HIS A 291 15.09 -9.77 28.86
N ARG A 292 13.87 -10.25 29.18
CA ARG A 292 13.60 -11.71 29.22
C ARG A 292 13.78 -12.37 27.86
N SER A 293 13.30 -11.71 26.79
CA SER A 293 13.44 -12.22 25.44
C SER A 293 14.91 -12.27 25.00
N ALA A 294 15.68 -11.21 25.23
CA ALA A 294 17.10 -11.15 24.90
C ALA A 294 17.95 -12.16 25.70
N MET A 295 17.66 -12.32 26.98
CA MET A 295 18.31 -13.32 27.86
C MET A 295 18.04 -14.75 27.38
N ALA A 296 16.80 -15.07 27.01
CA ALA A 296 16.47 -16.39 26.46
C ALA A 296 17.22 -16.65 25.13
N ALA A 297 17.29 -15.65 24.24
CA ALA A 297 18.05 -15.77 23.01
C ALA A 297 19.56 -16.01 23.28
N ALA A 298 20.15 -15.30 24.25
CA ALA A 298 21.56 -15.40 24.59
C ALA A 298 21.97 -16.79 25.14
N ARG A 299 21.03 -17.58 25.66
CA ARG A 299 21.30 -18.96 26.07
C ARG A 299 21.49 -19.94 24.91
N HIS A 300 20.97 -19.60 23.72
CA HIS A 300 20.96 -20.51 22.57
C HIS A 300 21.76 -19.98 21.37
N PHE A 301 22.10 -18.70 21.35
CA PHE A 301 22.84 -18.08 20.25
C PHE A 301 24.13 -17.43 20.77
N PRO A 302 25.23 -17.54 20.02
CA PRO A 302 26.47 -16.87 20.37
C PRO A 302 26.34 -15.37 20.28
N THR A 303 27.19 -14.65 21.00
CA THR A 303 27.16 -13.18 21.16
C THR A 303 27.22 -12.42 19.82
N ASP A 304 28.01 -12.90 18.87
CA ASP A 304 28.15 -12.34 17.53
C ASP A 304 26.85 -12.46 16.72
N ALA A 305 26.19 -13.63 16.77
CA ALA A 305 24.89 -13.83 16.10
C ALA A 305 23.79 -12.94 16.72
N LEU A 306 23.78 -12.80 18.04
CA LEU A 306 22.85 -11.92 18.73
C LEU A 306 23.15 -10.45 18.42
N GLY A 307 24.42 -10.05 18.40
CA GLY A 307 24.85 -8.68 18.02
C GLY A 307 24.47 -8.32 16.57
N ALA A 308 24.51 -9.27 15.65
CA ALA A 308 24.10 -9.09 14.25
C ALA A 308 22.61 -8.76 14.11
N THR A 309 21.79 -8.97 15.13
CA THR A 309 20.36 -8.58 15.12
C THR A 309 20.14 -7.08 15.30
N LEU A 310 21.04 -6.36 15.94
CA LEU A 310 20.89 -4.95 16.32
C LEU A 310 20.50 -4.04 15.14
N PRO A 311 21.17 -4.08 13.96
CA PRO A 311 20.79 -3.30 12.81
C PRO A 311 19.40 -3.61 12.26
N LEU A 312 18.85 -4.79 12.58
CA LEU A 312 17.62 -5.36 12.02
C LEU A 312 16.40 -5.19 12.96
N VAL A 313 16.59 -4.86 14.25
CA VAL A 313 15.50 -4.55 15.18
C VAL A 313 14.95 -3.16 14.87
N GLN A 314 14.27 -3.07 13.74
CA GLN A 314 13.62 -1.85 13.24
C GLN A 314 12.32 -2.16 12.51
N PRO A 315 11.34 -1.22 12.46
CA PRO A 315 10.00 -1.50 11.93
C PRO A 315 9.97 -2.03 10.49
N LEU A 316 10.95 -1.65 9.64
CA LEU A 316 11.00 -2.07 8.24
C LEU A 316 11.52 -3.51 8.05
N ALA A 317 12.32 -4.00 8.99
CA ALA A 317 12.87 -5.35 8.96
C ALA A 317 11.90 -6.39 9.52
N LEU A 318 11.03 -5.97 10.45
CA LEU A 318 10.12 -6.84 11.16
C LEU A 318 8.84 -7.13 10.37
N SER A 319 8.22 -8.27 10.66
CA SER A 319 6.96 -8.71 10.06
C SER A 319 5.80 -7.75 10.38
N SER A 320 4.71 -7.88 9.64
CA SER A 320 3.50 -7.08 9.89
C SER A 320 2.84 -7.40 11.23
N SER A 321 2.95 -8.64 11.72
CA SER A 321 2.45 -9.07 13.00
C SER A 321 3.22 -8.43 14.14
N THR A 322 4.54 -8.53 14.13
CA THR A 322 5.40 -7.91 15.15
C THR A 322 5.24 -6.39 15.16
N ARG A 323 5.20 -5.75 13.98
CA ARG A 323 4.90 -4.29 13.92
C ARG A 323 3.54 -3.92 14.51
N ARG A 324 2.52 -4.77 14.35
CA ARG A 324 1.20 -4.54 14.98
C ARG A 324 1.26 -4.61 16.50
N ALA A 325 2.04 -5.54 17.04
CA ALA A 325 2.27 -5.64 18.49
C ALA A 325 2.92 -4.38 19.07
N TYR A 326 3.75 -3.68 18.29
CA TYR A 326 4.36 -2.39 18.65
C TYR A 326 3.56 -1.16 18.19
N LYS A 327 2.32 -1.31 17.71
CA LYS A 327 1.52 -0.16 17.25
C LYS A 327 1.31 0.85 18.38
N GLY A 328 1.72 2.09 18.16
CA GLY A 328 1.70 3.16 19.17
C GLY A 328 2.91 3.15 20.14
N ARG A 329 3.73 2.09 20.13
CA ARG A 329 4.88 1.89 21.02
C ARG A 329 6.17 1.58 20.25
N LEU A 330 6.34 2.12 19.05
CA LEU A 330 7.53 1.84 18.21
C LEU A 330 8.85 2.25 18.88
N LYS A 331 8.81 3.15 19.87
CA LYS A 331 9.97 3.53 20.68
C LYS A 331 10.47 2.36 21.54
N ASP A 332 9.62 1.42 21.91
CA ASP A 332 9.97 0.27 22.73
C ASP A 332 10.93 -0.70 22.00
N LEU A 333 11.02 -0.61 20.66
CA LEU A 333 12.08 -1.32 19.92
C LEU A 333 13.49 -0.83 20.28
N ALA A 334 13.65 0.39 20.80
CA ALA A 334 14.91 0.85 21.35
C ALA A 334 15.29 0.02 22.58
N SER A 335 14.35 -0.20 23.51
CA SER A 335 14.61 -1.03 24.70
C SER A 335 14.98 -2.47 24.36
N VAL A 336 14.47 -3.03 23.25
CA VAL A 336 14.90 -4.35 22.76
C VAL A 336 16.36 -4.31 22.31
N ARG A 337 16.77 -3.27 21.58
CA ARG A 337 18.15 -3.09 21.17
C ARG A 337 19.06 -2.87 22.38
N ASP A 338 18.64 -2.04 23.34
CA ASP A 338 19.39 -1.76 24.55
C ASP A 338 19.66 -3.07 25.34
N ALA A 339 18.63 -3.93 25.50
CA ALA A 339 18.78 -5.23 26.15
C ALA A 339 19.73 -6.18 25.40
N VAL A 340 19.72 -6.17 24.07
CA VAL A 340 20.67 -6.95 23.25
C VAL A 340 22.08 -6.37 23.34
N GLN A 341 22.24 -5.04 23.33
CA GLN A 341 23.53 -4.37 23.49
C GLN A 341 24.19 -4.70 24.83
N GLU A 342 23.42 -4.68 25.90
CA GLU A 342 23.90 -5.01 27.24
C GLU A 342 24.50 -6.43 27.28
N LEU A 343 23.87 -7.40 26.61
CA LEU A 343 24.32 -8.79 26.57
C LEU A 343 25.50 -9.03 25.61
N THR A 344 25.57 -8.24 24.53
CA THR A 344 26.58 -8.44 23.47
C THR A 344 27.77 -7.52 23.57
N GLN A 345 27.68 -6.44 24.39
CA GLN A 345 28.69 -5.40 24.51
C GLN A 345 29.04 -4.71 23.17
N VAL A 346 28.14 -4.77 22.18
CA VAL A 346 28.28 -4.07 20.91
C VAL A 346 27.83 -2.63 21.10
N HIS A 347 28.77 -1.67 21.12
CA HIS A 347 28.48 -0.27 21.41
C HIS A 347 28.13 0.54 20.15
N GLU A 348 28.70 0.17 19.00
CA GLU A 348 28.48 0.87 17.74
C GLU A 348 27.90 -0.07 16.68
N TYR A 349 26.77 0.31 16.09
CA TYR A 349 26.18 -0.36 14.94
C TYR A 349 25.41 0.65 14.11
N GLU A 350 25.41 0.47 12.79
CA GLU A 350 24.59 1.27 11.89
C GLU A 350 23.30 0.51 11.55
N MET A 351 22.18 1.24 11.56
CA MET A 351 20.89 0.66 11.17
C MET A 351 20.91 0.22 9.71
N ALA A 352 20.46 -0.99 9.44
CA ALA A 352 20.42 -1.53 8.09
C ALA A 352 19.60 -0.64 7.15
N ALA A 353 20.20 -0.21 6.04
CA ALA A 353 19.55 0.63 5.03
C ALA A 353 18.57 -0.20 4.18
N MET A 354 17.32 -0.32 4.62
CA MET A 354 16.33 -1.21 4.02
C MET A 354 15.41 -0.54 2.98
N GLN A 355 15.47 0.78 2.80
CA GLN A 355 14.62 1.47 1.84
C GLN A 355 15.25 1.49 0.44
N ARG A 356 14.57 0.87 -0.54
CA ARG A 356 14.94 0.99 -1.98
C ARG A 356 14.48 2.33 -2.56
N LEU A 357 13.27 2.75 -2.25
CA LEU A 357 12.69 3.98 -2.74
C LEU A 357 12.48 4.96 -1.60
N SER A 358 13.23 6.06 -1.60
CA SER A 358 12.93 7.18 -0.72
C SER A 358 11.77 7.99 -1.30
N LEU A 359 10.91 8.51 -0.46
CA LEU A 359 9.81 9.40 -0.87
C LEU A 359 10.33 10.56 -1.75
N ARG A 360 11.55 11.05 -1.47
CA ARG A 360 12.20 12.10 -2.27
C ARG A 360 12.44 11.66 -3.72
N LYS A 361 12.86 10.40 -3.96
CA LYS A 361 13.07 9.87 -5.32
C LYS A 361 11.76 9.70 -6.07
N VAL A 362 10.72 9.24 -5.40
CA VAL A 362 9.37 9.11 -5.99
C VAL A 362 8.82 10.48 -6.35
N VAL A 363 8.90 11.45 -5.45
CA VAL A 363 8.47 12.84 -5.70
C VAL A 363 9.28 13.47 -6.83
N ALA A 364 10.61 13.30 -6.83
CA ALA A 364 11.47 13.83 -7.91
C ALA A 364 11.15 13.21 -9.26
N PHE A 365 10.91 11.90 -9.32
CA PHE A 365 10.54 11.20 -10.55
C PHE A 365 9.17 11.65 -11.07
N THR A 366 8.16 11.78 -10.18
CA THR A 366 6.84 12.28 -10.55
C THR A 366 6.92 13.73 -11.04
N ALA A 367 7.69 14.57 -10.35
CA ALA A 367 7.90 15.96 -10.78
C ALA A 367 8.59 16.03 -12.15
N ALA A 368 9.58 15.17 -12.41
CA ALA A 368 10.26 15.10 -13.70
C ALA A 368 9.32 14.64 -14.83
N LEU A 369 8.43 13.67 -14.56
CA LEU A 369 7.41 13.25 -15.52
C LEU A 369 6.41 14.37 -15.84
N VAL A 370 5.92 15.07 -14.81
CA VAL A 370 5.01 16.20 -15.00
C VAL A 370 5.68 17.33 -15.79
N LEU A 371 6.92 17.67 -15.43
CA LEU A 371 7.69 18.68 -16.14
C LEU A 371 7.96 18.27 -17.59
N GLY A 372 8.34 17.01 -17.81
CA GLY A 372 8.56 16.47 -19.17
C GLY A 372 7.30 16.55 -20.04
N ASN A 373 6.13 16.20 -19.47
CA ASN A 373 4.85 16.33 -20.16
C ASN A 373 4.48 17.80 -20.47
N MET A 374 4.77 18.72 -19.55
CA MET A 374 4.56 20.15 -19.79
C MET A 374 5.47 20.68 -20.92
N VAL A 375 6.74 20.29 -20.94
CA VAL A 375 7.69 20.68 -21.98
C VAL A 375 7.28 20.09 -23.33
N LEU A 376 6.88 18.81 -23.36
CA LEU A 376 6.39 18.17 -24.59
C LEU A 376 5.14 18.87 -25.14
N GLY A 377 4.19 19.25 -24.27
CA GLY A 377 3.01 20.02 -24.67
C GLY A 377 3.36 21.40 -25.20
N LEU A 378 4.34 22.07 -24.61
CA LEU A 378 4.81 23.37 -25.08
C LEU A 378 5.48 23.25 -26.45
N VAL A 379 6.32 22.23 -26.65
CA VAL A 379 7.03 21.98 -27.93
C VAL A 379 6.06 21.57 -29.03
N ALA A 380 5.09 20.70 -28.73
CA ALA A 380 4.10 20.23 -29.68
C ALA A 380 3.20 21.37 -30.20
N ASN A 381 2.88 22.34 -29.37
CA ASN A 381 2.01 23.47 -29.72
C ASN A 381 2.79 24.77 -29.95
N PHE A 382 4.11 24.70 -30.11
CA PHE A 382 4.94 25.90 -30.22
C PHE A 382 4.56 26.77 -31.42
N GLY A 383 4.22 26.16 -32.55
CA GLY A 383 3.79 26.88 -33.77
C GLY A 383 2.53 27.70 -33.54
N ASP A 384 1.53 27.12 -32.90
CA ASP A 384 0.25 27.77 -32.62
C ASP A 384 0.44 28.88 -31.57
N ILE A 385 1.18 28.59 -30.50
CA ILE A 385 1.51 29.56 -29.45
C ILE A 385 2.28 30.76 -30.06
N TRP A 386 3.23 30.50 -30.97
CA TRP A 386 4.01 31.55 -31.61
C TRP A 386 3.16 32.42 -32.55
N HIS A 387 2.22 31.78 -33.25
CA HIS A 387 1.29 32.51 -34.12
C HIS A 387 0.34 33.42 -33.32
N GLU A 388 -0.23 32.89 -32.23
CA GLU A 388 -1.10 33.66 -31.33
C GLU A 388 -0.33 34.78 -30.61
N LEU A 389 0.91 34.51 -30.18
CA LEU A 389 1.74 35.50 -29.51
C LEU A 389 2.07 36.70 -30.43
N LYS A 390 2.30 36.43 -31.73
CA LYS A 390 2.49 37.51 -32.73
C LYS A 390 1.23 38.32 -33.02
N ALA A 391 0.06 37.69 -32.91
CA ALA A 391 -1.23 38.32 -33.08
C ALA A 391 -1.72 39.06 -31.82
N ALA A 392 -1.09 38.79 -30.66
CA ALA A 392 -1.47 39.37 -29.39
C ALA A 392 -1.18 40.88 -29.32
N ASP A 393 -2.13 41.61 -28.81
CA ASP A 393 -1.96 43.05 -28.53
C ASP A 393 -1.13 43.23 -27.26
N LEU A 394 0.12 43.61 -27.44
CA LEU A 394 1.07 43.80 -26.33
C LEU A 394 0.71 44.99 -25.43
N SER A 395 -0.21 45.85 -25.81
CA SER A 395 -0.66 46.98 -24.97
C SER A 395 -1.36 46.52 -23.69
N TYR A 396 -1.90 45.31 -23.65
CA TYR A 396 -2.49 44.69 -22.45
C TYR A 396 -1.49 44.08 -21.46
N VAL A 397 -0.26 43.83 -21.88
CA VAL A 397 0.76 43.15 -21.02
C VAL A 397 1.03 43.93 -19.72
N PRO A 398 1.19 45.24 -19.69
CA PRO A 398 1.38 45.98 -18.43
C PRO A 398 0.18 45.82 -17.47
N TRP A 399 -1.06 45.82 -18.01
CA TRP A 399 -2.27 45.60 -17.22
C TRP A 399 -2.37 44.19 -16.67
N MET A 400 -1.98 43.20 -17.46
CA MET A 400 -1.93 41.81 -17.01
C MET A 400 -0.92 41.64 -15.88
N ILE A 401 0.28 42.21 -15.99
CA ILE A 401 1.28 42.16 -14.92
C ILE A 401 0.76 42.85 -13.66
N ALA A 402 0.14 44.02 -13.79
CA ALA A 402 -0.43 44.76 -12.67
C ALA A 402 -1.51 43.93 -11.93
N LEU A 403 -2.40 43.28 -12.67
CA LEU A 403 -3.45 42.43 -12.12
C LEU A 403 -2.87 41.18 -11.45
N VAL A 404 -1.85 40.54 -12.02
CA VAL A 404 -1.13 39.39 -11.41
C VAL A 404 -0.50 39.82 -10.10
N VAL A 405 0.21 40.94 -10.05
CA VAL A 405 0.80 41.46 -8.81
C VAL A 405 -0.30 41.78 -7.78
N ALA A 406 -1.41 42.41 -8.20
CA ALA A 406 -2.53 42.69 -7.32
C ALA A 406 -3.11 41.38 -6.70
N THR A 407 -3.16 40.29 -7.46
CA THR A 407 -3.61 38.98 -6.97
C THR A 407 -2.73 38.46 -5.85
N TYR A 408 -1.40 38.56 -5.97
CA TYR A 408 -0.47 38.12 -4.91
C TYR A 408 -0.52 39.04 -3.69
N VAL A 409 -0.66 40.32 -3.90
CA VAL A 409 -0.83 41.31 -2.83
C VAL A 409 -2.10 41.05 -2.04
N SER A 410 -3.24 40.88 -2.72
CA SER A 410 -4.51 40.57 -2.05
C SER A 410 -4.48 39.22 -1.32
N GLY A 411 -3.82 38.21 -1.89
CA GLY A 411 -3.59 36.94 -1.22
C GLY A 411 -2.76 37.08 0.06
N ALA A 412 -1.71 37.92 0.04
CA ALA A 412 -0.91 38.24 1.22
C ALA A 412 -1.73 38.95 2.30
N MET A 413 -2.53 39.95 1.91
CA MET A 413 -3.44 40.65 2.82
C MET A 413 -4.48 39.70 3.43
N SER A 414 -5.05 38.80 2.64
CA SER A 414 -5.99 37.79 3.12
C SER A 414 -5.36 36.87 4.18
N LEU A 415 -4.12 36.40 3.95
CA LEU A 415 -3.42 35.57 4.93
C LEU A 415 -3.06 36.35 6.21
N MET A 416 -2.62 37.61 6.08
CA MET A 416 -2.32 38.49 7.21
C MET A 416 -3.58 38.79 8.05
N GLY A 417 -4.73 38.96 7.41
CA GLY A 417 -6.01 39.17 8.09
C GLY A 417 -6.56 37.92 8.80
N ALA A 418 -6.10 36.73 8.41
CA ALA A 418 -6.56 35.48 9.00
C ALA A 418 -5.79 35.05 10.27
N VAL A 419 -4.75 35.79 10.66
CA VAL A 419 -3.90 35.47 11.83
C VAL A 419 -3.71 36.69 12.73
N ASN A 420 -3.62 36.44 14.03
CA ASN A 420 -3.46 37.51 15.05
C ASN A 420 -1.98 37.90 15.29
N VAL A 421 -1.07 37.55 14.37
CA VAL A 421 0.36 37.83 14.46
C VAL A 421 0.74 38.80 13.34
N ARG A 422 1.56 39.81 13.66
CA ARG A 422 2.07 40.75 12.66
C ARG A 422 3.05 40.05 11.74
N LEU A 423 2.66 39.83 10.49
CA LEU A 423 3.52 39.25 9.46
C LEU A 423 4.18 40.35 8.62
N PRO A 424 5.45 40.21 8.20
CA PRO A 424 6.11 41.17 7.31
C PRO A 424 5.51 41.04 5.90
N PHE A 425 4.94 42.15 5.40
CA PHE A 425 4.18 42.19 4.14
C PHE A 425 4.98 41.67 2.94
N GLY A 426 6.23 42.13 2.75
CA GLY A 426 7.05 41.69 1.62
C GLY A 426 7.28 40.18 1.60
N ARG A 427 7.70 39.58 2.74
CA ARG A 427 7.91 38.13 2.84
C ARG A 427 6.63 37.34 2.69
N THR A 428 5.49 37.88 3.16
CA THR A 428 4.19 37.21 2.98
C THR A 428 3.81 37.18 1.50
N THR A 429 4.06 38.26 0.75
CA THR A 429 3.83 38.32 -0.69
C THR A 429 4.76 37.38 -1.46
N GLU A 430 6.04 37.28 -1.07
CA GLU A 430 6.98 36.31 -1.64
C GLU A 430 6.48 34.86 -1.44
N ILE A 431 5.93 34.54 -0.28
CA ILE A 431 5.35 33.22 0.00
C ILE A 431 4.11 32.95 -0.87
N MET A 432 3.29 33.96 -1.14
CA MET A 432 2.15 33.84 -2.06
C MET A 432 2.61 33.56 -3.49
N PHE A 433 3.71 34.18 -3.91
CA PHE A 433 4.30 33.90 -5.21
C PHE A 433 4.89 32.48 -5.26
N ALA A 434 5.67 32.08 -4.25
CA ALA A 434 6.28 30.76 -4.15
C ALA A 434 5.24 29.62 -4.09
N GLN A 435 4.10 29.81 -3.41
CA GLN A 435 3.01 28.83 -3.39
C GLN A 435 2.38 28.60 -4.77
N SER A 436 2.26 29.66 -5.57
CA SER A 436 1.70 29.56 -6.92
C SER A 436 2.54 28.62 -7.80
N PHE A 437 3.87 28.69 -7.63
CA PHE A 437 4.80 27.76 -8.28
C PHE A 437 4.62 26.33 -7.75
N LEU A 438 4.57 26.13 -6.43
CA LEU A 438 4.40 24.79 -5.83
C LEU A 438 3.07 24.13 -6.21
N ASN A 439 2.00 24.89 -6.34
CA ASN A 439 0.70 24.38 -6.73
C ASN A 439 0.66 23.86 -8.18
N ARG A 440 1.61 24.22 -9.02
CA ARG A 440 1.77 23.66 -10.38
C ARG A 440 2.28 22.23 -10.37
N PHE A 441 3.08 21.86 -9.34
CA PHE A 441 3.71 20.53 -9.23
C PHE A 441 2.95 19.59 -8.31
N ILE A 442 2.16 20.12 -7.37
CA ILE A 442 1.44 19.32 -6.37
C ILE A 442 -0.06 19.53 -6.58
N PRO A 443 -0.79 18.50 -7.04
CA PRO A 443 -2.23 18.61 -7.28
C PRO A 443 -3.00 18.92 -6.00
N GLY A 444 -4.15 19.59 -6.14
CA GLY A 444 -5.07 19.89 -5.03
C GLY A 444 -4.62 21.03 -4.11
N ASN A 445 -3.74 21.94 -4.57
CA ASN A 445 -3.21 23.06 -3.78
C ASN A 445 -2.49 22.67 -2.47
N ALA A 446 -2.23 21.37 -2.25
CA ALA A 446 -1.62 20.87 -1.02
C ALA A 446 -0.21 21.44 -0.77
N GLY A 447 0.58 21.65 -1.84
CA GLY A 447 1.91 22.25 -1.75
C GLY A 447 1.90 23.68 -1.20
N GLY A 448 1.00 24.50 -1.70
CA GLY A 448 0.83 25.87 -1.25
C GLY A 448 0.27 25.96 0.17
N MET A 449 -0.67 25.08 0.52
CA MET A 449 -1.19 24.99 1.90
C MET A 449 -0.11 24.62 2.89
N ALA A 450 0.70 23.62 2.59
CA ALA A 450 1.82 23.19 3.44
C ALA A 450 2.88 24.31 3.61
N LEU A 451 3.21 25.02 2.52
CA LEU A 451 4.15 26.13 2.57
C LEU A 451 3.64 27.27 3.46
N ARG A 452 2.37 27.69 3.30
CA ARG A 452 1.77 28.73 4.14
C ARG A 452 1.71 28.33 5.61
N THR A 453 1.27 27.11 5.92
CA THR A 453 1.23 26.60 7.29
C THR A 453 2.62 26.63 7.92
N ARG A 454 3.65 26.16 7.21
CA ARG A 454 5.03 26.20 7.72
C ARG A 454 5.58 27.61 7.88
N TYR A 455 5.21 28.54 7.01
CA TYR A 455 5.57 29.94 7.14
C TYR A 455 4.95 30.56 8.40
N LEU A 456 3.67 30.32 8.66
CA LEU A 456 2.99 30.78 9.87
C LEU A 456 3.62 30.22 11.14
N GLN A 457 3.96 28.91 11.15
CA GLN A 457 4.67 28.29 12.28
C GLN A 457 6.02 28.97 12.56
N ARG A 458 6.79 29.31 11.52
CA ARG A 458 8.08 30.00 11.68
C ARG A 458 7.92 31.42 12.23
N ASN A 459 6.75 32.01 12.10
CA ASN A 459 6.41 33.30 12.67
C ASN A 459 5.67 33.22 14.01
N GLY A 460 5.74 32.06 14.69
CA GLY A 460 5.22 31.88 16.05
C GLY A 460 3.75 31.49 16.14
N VAL A 461 3.10 31.13 15.02
CA VAL A 461 1.71 30.67 15.04
C VAL A 461 1.69 29.16 15.35
N GLU A 462 0.87 28.73 16.29
CA GLU A 462 0.68 27.32 16.62
C GLU A 462 0.17 26.52 15.40
N LEU A 463 0.61 25.26 15.25
CA LEU A 463 0.30 24.40 14.09
C LEU A 463 -1.20 24.33 13.80
N VAL A 464 -2.02 24.14 14.84
CA VAL A 464 -3.48 24.00 14.69
C VAL A 464 -4.11 25.29 14.17
N VAL A 465 -3.70 26.44 14.74
CA VAL A 465 -4.18 27.76 14.31
C VAL A 465 -3.68 28.08 12.89
N ALA A 466 -2.42 27.80 12.58
CA ALA A 466 -1.86 27.99 11.25
C ALA A 466 -2.61 27.16 10.18
N ALA A 467 -2.86 25.87 10.46
CA ALA A 467 -3.60 25.00 9.55
C ALA A 467 -5.06 25.47 9.37
N ALA A 468 -5.74 25.86 10.45
CA ALA A 468 -7.10 26.38 10.41
C ALA A 468 -7.19 27.68 9.61
N SER A 469 -6.26 28.63 9.82
CA SER A 469 -6.21 29.91 9.09
C SER A 469 -5.97 29.69 7.59
N VAL A 470 -5.07 28.79 7.21
CA VAL A 470 -4.82 28.43 5.82
C VAL A 470 -6.02 27.70 5.21
N GLY A 471 -6.68 26.83 5.96
CA GLY A 471 -7.91 26.16 5.54
C GLY A 471 -9.05 27.16 5.28
N LEU A 472 -9.27 28.09 6.21
CA LEU A 472 -10.30 29.12 6.10
C LEU A 472 -10.07 30.03 4.89
N THR A 473 -8.86 30.53 4.68
CA THR A 473 -8.52 31.38 3.52
C THR A 473 -8.68 30.62 2.21
N SER A 474 -8.36 29.33 2.18
CA SER A 474 -8.53 28.48 0.98
C SER A 474 -10.00 28.22 0.68
N ALA A 475 -10.81 27.96 1.70
CA ALA A 475 -12.26 27.78 1.57
C ALA A 475 -12.95 29.08 1.09
N ALA A 476 -12.61 30.22 1.70
CA ALA A 476 -13.12 31.52 1.29
C ALA A 476 -12.77 31.85 -0.18
N SER A 477 -11.52 31.55 -0.60
CA SER A 477 -11.11 31.70 -1.99
C SER A 477 -11.90 30.80 -2.94
N GLY A 478 -12.17 29.55 -2.54
CA GLY A 478 -13.00 28.62 -3.32
C GLY A 478 -14.43 29.12 -3.50
N VAL A 479 -15.06 29.60 -2.44
CA VAL A 479 -16.40 30.19 -2.50
C VAL A 479 -16.41 31.40 -3.44
N MET A 480 -15.41 32.30 -3.33
CA MET A 480 -15.32 33.49 -4.18
C MET A 480 -15.11 33.15 -5.65
N GLN A 481 -14.33 32.07 -5.95
CA GLN A 481 -14.18 31.58 -7.32
C GLN A 481 -15.53 31.11 -7.91
N VAL A 482 -16.31 30.35 -7.12
CA VAL A 482 -17.64 29.90 -7.56
C VAL A 482 -18.57 31.11 -7.82
N VAL A 483 -18.60 32.06 -6.90
CA VAL A 483 -19.41 33.30 -7.07
C VAL A 483 -18.99 34.05 -8.33
N THR A 484 -17.69 34.27 -8.51
CA THR A 484 -17.15 34.98 -9.68
C THR A 484 -17.45 34.22 -10.97
N ALA A 485 -17.24 32.93 -11.01
CA ALA A 485 -17.57 32.09 -12.17
C ALA A 485 -19.07 32.18 -12.50
N THR A 486 -19.94 32.06 -11.50
CA THR A 486 -21.40 32.17 -11.69
C THR A 486 -21.79 33.54 -12.26
N MET A 487 -21.22 34.63 -11.74
CA MET A 487 -21.46 35.99 -12.27
C MET A 487 -21.01 36.12 -13.72
N PHE A 488 -19.82 35.63 -14.07
CA PHE A 488 -19.32 35.66 -15.45
C PHE A 488 -20.15 34.78 -16.38
N PHE A 489 -20.58 33.61 -15.96
CA PHE A 489 -21.46 32.75 -16.75
C PHE A 489 -22.84 33.38 -16.95
N ALA A 490 -23.41 34.03 -15.92
CA ALA A 490 -24.66 34.74 -16.04
C ALA A 490 -24.55 35.94 -17.00
N TRP A 491 -23.45 36.71 -16.90
CA TRP A 491 -23.17 37.85 -17.79
C TRP A 491 -22.90 37.37 -19.23
N ALA A 492 -22.10 36.34 -19.44
CA ALA A 492 -21.81 35.76 -20.75
C ALA A 492 -23.08 35.16 -21.39
N GLY A 493 -23.92 34.49 -20.60
CA GLY A 493 -25.20 33.94 -21.06
C GLY A 493 -26.19 35.01 -21.50
N SER A 494 -26.22 36.19 -20.85
CA SER A 494 -27.07 37.32 -21.25
C SER A 494 -26.61 38.00 -22.54
N ASN A 495 -25.35 37.83 -22.94
CA ASN A 495 -24.78 38.41 -24.16
C ASN A 495 -24.60 37.39 -25.30
N ALA A 496 -24.93 36.12 -25.09
CA ALA A 496 -24.72 35.02 -26.08
C ALA A 496 -25.72 35.02 -27.23
N GLU A 497 -26.75 35.89 -27.22
CA GLU A 497 -27.68 36.02 -28.33
C GLU A 497 -27.08 36.66 -29.61
N GLN A 498 -25.80 37.01 -29.58
CA GLN A 498 -25.12 37.67 -30.71
C GLN A 498 -23.95 36.89 -31.33
N GLY A 499 -24.03 35.57 -31.42
CA GLY A 499 -23.23 34.84 -32.42
C GLY A 499 -22.05 34.01 -31.95
N GLY A 500 -22.16 33.23 -30.89
CA GLY A 500 -21.16 32.21 -30.55
C GLY A 500 -21.79 30.88 -30.16
N SER A 501 -21.31 29.76 -30.71
CA SER A 501 -21.75 28.39 -30.42
C SER A 501 -21.32 27.91 -29.03
N PHE A 502 -21.53 28.72 -27.99
CA PHE A 502 -21.26 28.32 -26.60
C PHE A 502 -22.55 27.85 -25.95
N SER A 503 -22.74 26.55 -25.80
CA SER A 503 -23.88 26.01 -25.05
C SER A 503 -23.67 26.28 -23.55
N VAL A 504 -24.38 27.27 -23.03
CA VAL A 504 -24.42 27.56 -21.59
C VAL A 504 -25.04 26.33 -20.88
N PRO A 505 -24.37 25.76 -19.87
CA PRO A 505 -24.96 24.66 -19.09
C PRO A 505 -26.30 25.13 -18.50
N SER A 506 -27.35 24.30 -18.56
CA SER A 506 -28.64 24.61 -17.98
C SER A 506 -28.49 24.98 -16.49
N GLY A 507 -29.31 25.91 -15.99
CA GLY A 507 -29.25 26.35 -14.59
C GLY A 507 -29.28 25.18 -13.58
N SER A 508 -29.89 24.06 -13.94
CA SER A 508 -29.85 22.81 -13.17
C SER A 508 -28.46 22.20 -13.11
N THR A 509 -27.67 22.22 -14.19
CA THR A 509 -26.30 21.68 -14.22
C THR A 509 -25.35 22.53 -13.37
N VAL A 510 -25.53 23.88 -13.40
CA VAL A 510 -24.78 24.79 -12.54
C VAL A 510 -25.15 24.58 -11.06
N LEU A 511 -26.44 24.40 -10.76
CA LEU A 511 -26.92 24.15 -9.40
C LEU A 511 -26.37 22.83 -8.85
N VAL A 512 -26.37 21.75 -9.64
CA VAL A 512 -25.80 20.45 -9.28
C VAL A 512 -24.29 20.58 -9.05
N GLY A 513 -23.57 21.32 -9.88
CA GLY A 513 -22.13 21.58 -9.69
C GLY A 513 -21.85 22.34 -8.40
N VAL A 514 -22.64 23.36 -8.07
CA VAL A 514 -22.54 24.13 -6.82
C VAL A 514 -22.86 23.25 -5.60
N VAL A 515 -23.91 22.43 -5.65
CA VAL A 515 -24.30 21.52 -4.56
C VAL A 515 -23.22 20.45 -4.33
N LEU A 516 -22.65 19.89 -5.40
CA LEU A 516 -21.54 18.93 -5.29
C LEU A 516 -20.28 19.58 -4.71
N LEU A 517 -19.93 20.79 -5.11
CA LEU A 517 -18.80 21.54 -4.56
C LEU A 517 -19.00 21.88 -3.09
N LEU A 518 -20.20 22.29 -2.69
CA LEU A 518 -20.54 22.52 -1.28
C LEU A 518 -20.51 21.21 -0.47
N ALA A 519 -21.00 20.10 -1.01
CA ALA A 519 -20.94 18.79 -0.36
C ALA A 519 -19.49 18.33 -0.16
N VAL A 520 -18.62 18.50 -1.15
CA VAL A 520 -17.18 18.18 -1.04
C VAL A 520 -16.46 19.11 -0.07
N ALA A 521 -16.81 20.39 -0.05
CA ALA A 521 -16.21 21.36 0.87
C ALA A 521 -16.64 21.15 2.34
N THR A 522 -17.87 20.64 2.56
CA THR A 522 -18.39 20.36 3.91
C THR A 522 -18.11 18.95 4.41
N ALA A 523 -17.82 18.00 3.51
CA ALA A 523 -17.50 16.61 3.88
C ALA A 523 -16.37 16.48 4.93
N PRO A 524 -15.25 17.22 4.86
CA PRO A 524 -14.23 17.20 5.89
C PRO A 524 -14.72 17.70 7.25
N CYS A 525 -15.59 18.73 7.28
CA CYS A 525 -16.17 19.25 8.52
C CYS A 525 -17.12 18.25 9.19
N LEU A 526 -17.94 17.54 8.39
CA LEU A 526 -18.88 16.54 8.90
C LEU A 526 -18.17 15.27 9.39
N LEU A 527 -17.05 14.88 8.76
CA LEU A 527 -16.23 13.75 9.20
C LEU A 527 -15.46 14.04 10.49
N TYR A 528 -15.15 15.32 10.76
CA TYR A 528 -14.40 15.71 11.97
C TYR A 528 -15.30 16.01 13.17
N THR A 529 -16.60 16.20 12.98
CA THR A 529 -17.59 16.50 14.04
C THR A 529 -18.45 15.31 14.44
N SER A 530 -18.29 14.13 13.83
CA SER A 530 -18.96 12.92 14.32
C SER A 530 -18.27 12.43 15.60
N PRO A 531 -18.96 12.32 16.75
CA PRO A 531 -18.38 11.78 17.96
C PRO A 531 -17.94 10.34 17.72
N SER A 532 -16.72 10.03 18.15
CA SER A 532 -16.16 8.67 18.08
C SER A 532 -17.07 7.69 18.83
N PRO A 533 -17.37 6.49 18.28
CA PRO A 533 -18.18 5.47 18.95
C PRO A 533 -17.51 4.84 20.20
N ARG A 534 -16.52 5.51 20.79
CA ARG A 534 -15.78 5.03 21.98
C ARG A 534 -16.11 5.73 23.27
N ASP A 535 -17.07 6.64 23.29
CA ASP A 535 -17.51 7.35 24.49
C ASP A 535 -18.95 6.98 24.89
N GLN A 536 -19.37 5.73 24.64
CA GLN A 536 -20.55 5.11 25.26
C GLN A 536 -20.19 3.76 25.83
#